data_da18bccab0092235fa461be97a11ff14
#
_entry.id   da18bccab0092235fa461be97a11ff14
#
_cell.length_a   1.000
_cell.length_b   1.000
_cell.length_c   1.000
_cell.angle_alpha   90.00
_cell.angle_beta   90.00
_cell.angle_gamma   90.00
#
_symmetry.space_group_name_H-M   'P 1'
#
loop_
_entity.id
_entity.type
_entity.pdbx_description
1 polymer ?
#
loop_
_entity_poly.entity_id
_entity_poly.type
_entity_poly.pdbx_seq_one_letter_code
_entity_poly.pdbx_strand_id
1 'polypeptide(L)'
;MARSINQVILLGRLTRDPEQRTTASGKNVVSFSIAVSRATQDDQADFFNVTAWEKLGDLVMQYLNKGRRVLVQGRLRQDSWEDKDTGKRQ
;
A
#
# COMPACT_ATOMS: atom_id res chain seq x y z
N MET A 1 -20.05 15.57 -12.39
CA MET A 1 -19.32 15.49 -11.10
C MET A 1 -19.45 14.11 -10.49
N ALA A 2 -18.33 13.56 -10.16
CA ALA A 2 -18.32 12.23 -9.57
C ALA A 2 -18.67 12.31 -8.08
N ARG A 3 -19.55 11.43 -7.66
CA ARG A 3 -19.87 11.27 -6.25
C ARG A 3 -19.43 9.90 -5.83
N SER A 4 -18.20 9.82 -5.44
CA SER A 4 -17.60 8.54 -5.12
C SER A 4 -16.96 8.59 -3.75
N ILE A 5 -16.95 7.46 -3.12
CA ILE A 5 -16.22 7.28 -1.87
C ILE A 5 -15.16 6.24 -2.14
N ASN A 6 -13.94 6.58 -1.78
CA ASN A 6 -12.83 5.64 -1.90
C ASN A 6 -12.03 5.73 -0.62
N GLN A 7 -12.28 4.80 0.28
CA GLN A 7 -11.63 4.80 1.57
C GLN A 7 -11.35 3.36 1.97
N VAL A 8 -10.13 3.13 2.41
CA VAL A 8 -9.68 1.81 2.85
C VAL A 8 -9.05 1.96 4.22
N ILE A 9 -9.39 1.05 5.11
CA ILE A 9 -8.77 0.95 6.42
C ILE A 9 -8.27 -0.48 6.58
N LEU A 10 -6.97 -0.63 6.79
CA LEU A 10 -6.35 -1.92 6.93
C LEU A 10 -5.47 -1.95 8.16
N LEU A 11 -5.56 -3.03 8.90
CA LEU A 11 -4.67 -3.31 10.02
C LEU A 11 -3.86 -4.54 9.66
N GLY A 12 -2.55 -4.38 9.61
CA GLY A 12 -1.69 -5.48 9.23
C GLY A 12 -0.27 -5.27 9.69
N ARG A 13 0.62 -6.11 9.21
CA ARG A 13 2.04 -6.04 9.54
C ARG A 13 2.87 -5.88 8.30
N LEU A 14 3.91 -5.08 8.39
CA LEU A 14 4.85 -4.94 7.29
C LEU A 14 5.53 -6.28 7.01
N THR A 15 5.57 -6.65 5.74
CA THR A 15 6.21 -7.89 5.33
C THR A 15 7.71 -7.73 5.12
N ARG A 16 8.15 -6.49 4.96
CA ARG A 16 9.56 -6.14 4.79
C ARG A 16 9.74 -4.67 5.14
N ASP A 17 10.98 -4.23 5.21
CA ASP A 17 11.27 -2.84 5.48
C ASP A 17 10.78 -1.95 4.34
N PRO A 18 10.31 -0.75 4.65
CA PRO A 18 9.87 0.18 3.61
C PRO A 18 11.02 0.57 2.68
N GLU A 19 10.66 0.83 1.43
CA GLU A 19 11.62 1.30 0.43
C GLU A 19 11.31 2.73 0.05
N GLN A 20 12.34 3.54 -0.01
CA GLN A 20 12.21 4.93 -0.38
C GLN A 20 12.72 5.17 -1.78
N ARG A 21 11.96 5.92 -2.54
CA ARG A 21 12.35 6.34 -3.89
C ARG A 21 12.05 7.80 -4.08
N THR A 22 12.74 8.39 -5.03
CA THR A 22 12.47 9.75 -5.46
C THR A 22 11.94 9.71 -6.89
N THR A 23 10.82 10.37 -7.12
CA THR A 23 10.24 10.42 -8.46
C THR A 23 11.05 11.35 -9.35
N ALA A 24 10.76 11.31 -10.65
CA ALA A 24 11.41 12.18 -11.61
C ALA A 24 11.17 13.66 -11.30
N SER A 25 10.06 13.97 -10.66
CA SER A 25 9.75 15.35 -10.25
C SER A 25 10.33 15.73 -8.89
N GLY A 26 11.12 14.85 -8.28
CA GLY A 26 11.81 15.15 -7.03
C GLY A 26 11.00 14.86 -5.77
N LYS A 27 9.89 14.17 -5.89
CA LYS A 27 9.06 13.85 -4.73
C LYS A 27 9.50 12.56 -4.07
N ASN A 28 9.48 12.57 -2.75
CA ASN A 28 9.80 11.40 -1.96
C ASN A 28 8.60 10.45 -1.90
N VAL A 29 8.83 9.20 -2.22
CA VAL A 29 7.79 8.17 -2.21
C VAL A 29 8.32 6.97 -1.46
N VAL A 30 7.53 6.48 -0.52
CA VAL A 30 7.89 5.30 0.26
C VAL A 30 6.86 4.22 0.00
N SER A 31 7.34 3.04 -0.33
CA SER A 31 6.49 1.88 -0.61
C SER A 31 6.74 0.80 0.43
N PHE A 32 5.68 0.16 0.83
CA PHE A 32 5.78 -1.01 1.69
C PHE A 32 4.60 -1.93 1.45
N SER A 33 4.74 -3.16 1.90
CA SER A 33 3.66 -4.15 1.81
C SER A 33 3.23 -4.56 3.19
N ILE A 34 1.94 -4.78 3.35
CA ILE A 34 1.40 -5.26 4.60
C ILE A 34 0.66 -6.57 4.36
N ALA A 35 0.70 -7.42 5.37
CA ALA A 35 -0.08 -8.66 5.40
C ALA A 35 -1.24 -8.46 6.35
N VAL A 36 -2.44 -8.67 5.85
CA VAL A 36 -3.66 -8.56 6.63
C VAL A 36 -4.23 -9.95 6.78
N SER A 37 -4.34 -10.41 8.00
CA SER A 37 -4.84 -11.75 8.27
C SER A 37 -6.31 -11.85 7.95
N ARG A 38 -6.67 -12.94 7.29
CA ARG A 38 -8.08 -13.25 7.09
C ARG A 38 -8.65 -13.83 8.37
N ALA A 39 -9.91 -13.55 8.62
CA ALA A 39 -10.60 -14.09 9.78
C ALA A 39 -11.03 -15.53 9.47
N THR A 40 -10.07 -16.38 9.15
CA THR A 40 -10.31 -17.78 8.88
C THR A 40 -9.36 -18.63 9.70
N GLN A 41 -9.60 -19.92 9.70
CA GLN A 41 -8.75 -20.85 10.45
C GLN A 41 -7.48 -21.26 9.71
N ASP A 42 -7.34 -20.80 8.47
CA ASP A 42 -6.27 -21.28 7.60
C ASP A 42 -5.01 -20.45 7.69
N ASP A 43 -4.94 -19.48 8.57
CA ASP A 43 -3.79 -18.58 8.71
C ASP A 43 -3.42 -17.90 7.41
N GLN A 44 -4.40 -17.67 6.56
CA GLN A 44 -4.16 -16.99 5.32
C GLN A 44 -4.18 -15.49 5.50
N ALA A 45 -3.42 -14.82 4.67
CA ALA A 45 -3.33 -13.38 4.68
C ALA A 45 -3.45 -12.83 3.28
N ASP A 46 -4.02 -11.65 3.18
CA ASP A 46 -3.99 -10.86 1.95
C ASP A 46 -2.86 -9.86 2.04
N PHE A 47 -2.21 -9.63 0.92
CA PHE A 47 -1.07 -8.72 0.86
C PHE A 47 -1.46 -7.50 0.06
N PHE A 48 -1.14 -6.34 0.60
CA PHE A 48 -1.46 -5.07 -0.04
C PHE A 48 -0.21 -4.21 -0.14
N ASN A 49 -0.06 -3.56 -1.28
CA ASN A 49 1.01 -2.59 -1.47
C ASN A 49 0.51 -1.22 -1.06
N VAL A 50 1.31 -0.53 -0.28
CA VAL A 50 0.98 0.79 0.23
C VAL A 50 2.04 1.77 -0.23
N THR A 51 1.59 2.95 -0.65
CA THR A 51 2.47 4.02 -1.07
C THR A 51 2.19 5.24 -0.23
N ALA A 52 3.23 5.80 0.37
CA ALA A 52 3.14 7.01 1.17
C ALA A 52 3.97 8.10 0.52
N TRP A 53 3.40 9.29 0.41
CA TRP A 53 4.01 10.40 -0.32
C TRP A 53 4.56 11.44 0.63
N GLU A 54 5.74 11.96 0.31
CA GLU A 54 6.34 13.13 0.94
C GLU A 54 6.45 12.97 2.46
N LYS A 55 5.82 13.85 3.23
CA LYS A 55 5.96 13.83 4.69
C LYS A 55 5.49 12.54 5.32
N LEU A 56 4.43 11.97 4.81
CA LEU A 56 3.95 10.68 5.32
C LEU A 56 4.96 9.58 5.04
N GLY A 57 5.59 9.62 3.88
CA GLY A 57 6.66 8.69 3.56
C GLY A 57 7.83 8.82 4.51
N ASP A 58 8.19 10.05 4.88
CA ASP A 58 9.27 10.27 5.83
C ASP A 58 8.95 9.65 7.19
N LEU A 59 7.70 9.79 7.64
CA LEU A 59 7.28 9.17 8.89
C LEU A 59 7.35 7.64 8.82
N VAL A 60 6.96 7.08 7.68
CA VAL A 60 7.03 5.64 7.48
C VAL A 60 8.46 5.15 7.60
N MET A 61 9.39 5.81 6.93
CA MET A 61 10.79 5.44 6.98
C MET A 61 11.36 5.56 8.39
N GLN A 62 10.88 6.55 9.13
CA GLN A 62 11.41 6.82 10.46
C GLN A 62 10.91 5.83 11.51
N TYR A 63 9.67 5.39 11.41
CA TYR A 63 9.03 4.64 12.49
C TYR A 63 8.66 3.21 12.15
N LEU A 64 8.62 2.85 10.89
CA LEU A 64 8.13 1.53 10.50
C LEU A 64 9.26 0.65 9.99
N ASN A 65 9.14 -0.64 10.29
CA ASN A 65 10.08 -1.64 9.79
C ASN A 65 9.35 -2.98 9.68
N LYS A 66 10.05 -3.94 9.15
CA LYS A 66 9.51 -5.29 8.93
C LYS A 66 8.90 -5.84 10.22
N GLY A 67 7.71 -6.39 10.11
CA GLY A 67 7.01 -7.01 11.22
C GLY A 67 6.18 -6.06 12.06
N ARG A 68 6.31 -4.76 11.84
CA ARG A 68 5.57 -3.78 12.62
C ARG A 68 4.09 -3.81 12.25
N ARG A 69 3.25 -3.80 13.26
CA ARG A 69 1.81 -3.70 13.05
C ARG A 69 1.44 -2.25 12.79
N VAL A 70 0.63 -2.03 11.77
CA VAL A 70 0.23 -0.67 11.40
C VAL A 70 -1.24 -0.65 11.03
N LEU A 71 -1.85 0.50 11.27
CA LEU A 71 -3.17 0.83 10.77
C LEU A 71 -2.98 1.78 9.60
N VAL A 72 -3.45 1.36 8.44
CA VAL A 72 -3.37 2.17 7.23
C VAL A 72 -4.74 2.66 6.89
N GLN A 73 -4.85 3.97 6.69
CA GLN A 73 -6.08 4.58 6.22
C GLN A 73 -5.75 5.40 4.98
N GLY A 74 -6.44 5.13 3.91
CA GLY A 74 -6.17 5.83 2.68
C GLY A 74 -7.15 5.48 1.60
N ARG A 75 -6.71 5.59 0.37
CA ARG A 75 -7.50 5.29 -0.80
C ARG A 75 -6.97 4.06 -1.49
N LEU A 76 -7.89 3.33 -2.07
CA LEU A 76 -7.51 2.23 -2.94
C LEU A 76 -7.21 2.80 -4.32
N ARG A 77 -6.02 2.53 -4.79
CA ARG A 77 -5.61 2.96 -6.11
C ARG A 77 -5.34 1.73 -6.95
N GLN A 78 -5.96 1.71 -8.11
CA GLN A 78 -5.74 0.65 -9.05
C GLN A 78 -4.85 1.17 -10.17
N ASP A 79 -3.65 0.61 -10.26
CA ASP A 79 -2.79 0.90 -11.40
C ASP A 79 -3.28 0.04 -12.53
N SER A 80 -4.03 0.67 -13.42
CA SER A 80 -4.57 -0.06 -14.53
C SER A 80 -3.80 0.31 -15.78
N TRP A 81 -3.11 -0.66 -16.30
CA TRP A 81 -2.64 -0.60 -17.66
C TRP A 81 -3.37 -1.68 -18.43
N GLU A 82 -3.60 -1.41 -19.69
CA GLU A 82 -4.19 -2.45 -20.50
C GLU A 82 -3.17 -3.52 -20.77
N ASP A 83 -3.54 -4.72 -20.42
CA ASP A 83 -2.80 -5.86 -20.88
C ASP A 83 -3.22 -6.11 -22.32
N LYS A 84 -2.31 -5.89 -23.23
CA LYS A 84 -2.62 -6.00 -24.64
C LYS A 84 -3.02 -7.40 -25.06
N ASP A 85 -2.59 -8.38 -24.31
CA ASP A 85 -2.91 -9.77 -24.63
C ASP A 85 -4.29 -10.16 -24.14
N THR A 86 -4.71 -9.64 -23.01
CA THR A 86 -5.97 -10.06 -22.39
C THR A 86 -6.99 -8.96 -22.32
N GLY A 87 -6.57 -7.71 -22.38
CA GLY A 87 -7.46 -6.58 -22.20
C GLY A 87 -7.99 -6.44 -20.79
N LYS A 88 -7.45 -7.16 -19.85
CA LYS A 88 -7.92 -7.09 -18.47
C LYS A 88 -7.21 -6.00 -17.71
N ARG A 89 -7.92 -5.47 -16.74
CA ARG A 89 -7.35 -4.51 -15.80
C ARG A 89 -7.02 -5.19 -14.49
N GLN A 90 -5.93 -4.76 -13.95
CA GLN A 90 -5.49 -5.22 -12.65
C GLN A 90 -5.85 -4.22 -11.57
#